data_bd4d80353573aeab2c2684308f1fc649
#
_entry.id   bd4d80353573aeab2c2684308f1fc649
#
_cell.length_a   1.000
_cell.length_b   1.000
_cell.length_c   1.000
_cell.angle_alpha   90.00
_cell.angle_beta   90.00
_cell.angle_gamma   90.00
#
_symmetry.space_group_name_H-M   'P 1'
#
loop_
_entity.id
_entity.type
_entity.pdbx_description
1 polymer ?
#
loop_
_entity_poly.entity_id
_entity_poly.type
_entity_poly.pdbx_seq_one_letter_code
_entity_poly.pdbx_strand_id
1 'polypeptide(L)'
;MWLKRVLITILILVVVGGGGFILYNVAYDLGNTDGYDNGYAIGHNIGYDAGNQDGYSDGYNLGKDEGYLDGYSQGETAGYDLGYAEGLDAGTGHGYCLKDPTYAEAVVFLRSDRTDRNQYQEDSYICSHFSRDVCNNAEAAGWRCAYVELRYSDSGHSIVAFDTIDQGLVYFEPQFDDEVRVEIGKRYSSLNGYIVPYWDDVIQDILVIW
;
A
#
# COMPACT_ATOMS: atom_id res chain seq x y z
N MET A 1 -103.64 7.41 -49.35
CA MET A 1 -102.99 6.25 -48.83
C MET A 1 -101.44 6.27 -49.00
N TRP A 2 -100.93 6.78 -50.10
CA TRP A 2 -99.51 6.87 -50.42
C TRP A 2 -98.76 7.86 -49.49
N LEU A 3 -99.25 9.02 -49.21
CA LEU A 3 -98.64 10.03 -48.35
C LEU A 3 -98.38 9.52 -46.92
N LYS A 4 -99.27 8.76 -46.32
CA LYS A 4 -99.12 8.16 -45.01
C LYS A 4 -97.95 7.10 -44.98
N ARG A 5 -97.79 6.36 -46.05
CA ARG A 5 -96.67 5.36 -46.16
C ARG A 5 -95.37 6.06 -46.30
N VAL A 6 -95.24 7.13 -47.07
CA VAL A 6 -94.03 7.93 -47.22
C VAL A 6 -93.63 8.57 -45.89
N LEU A 7 -94.63 9.17 -45.20
CA LEU A 7 -94.35 9.75 -43.86
C LEU A 7 -93.88 8.75 -42.82
N ILE A 8 -94.50 7.57 -42.83
CA ILE A 8 -94.06 6.46 -41.92
C ILE A 8 -92.62 5.98 -42.26
N THR A 9 -92.34 5.85 -43.57
CA THR A 9 -90.98 5.44 -43.99
C THR A 9 -89.92 6.45 -43.61
N ILE A 10 -90.20 7.76 -43.78
CA ILE A 10 -89.33 8.85 -43.37
C ILE A 10 -89.16 8.84 -41.85
N LEU A 11 -90.20 8.66 -41.07
CA LEU A 11 -90.13 8.57 -39.62
C LEU A 11 -89.29 7.41 -39.16
N ILE A 12 -89.47 6.23 -39.80
CA ILE A 12 -88.60 5.03 -39.47
C ILE A 12 -87.19 5.33 -39.80
N LEU A 13 -86.85 5.92 -40.94
CA LEU A 13 -85.48 6.25 -41.31
C LEU A 13 -84.83 7.25 -40.34
N VAL A 14 -85.59 8.25 -39.90
CA VAL A 14 -85.11 9.24 -38.91
C VAL A 14 -84.87 8.57 -37.54
N VAL A 15 -85.78 7.70 -37.10
CA VAL A 15 -85.67 7.02 -35.82
C VAL A 15 -84.54 5.99 -35.84
N VAL A 16 -84.42 5.20 -36.90
CA VAL A 16 -83.39 4.19 -37.03
C VAL A 16 -82.05 4.86 -37.28
N GLY A 17 -81.95 5.84 -38.15
CA GLY A 17 -80.71 6.58 -38.45
C GLY A 17 -80.27 7.44 -37.27
N GLY A 18 -81.21 8.18 -36.64
CA GLY A 18 -80.87 8.98 -35.46
C GLY A 18 -80.51 8.16 -34.25
N GLY A 19 -81.28 7.03 -34.03
CA GLY A 19 -80.92 6.12 -32.94
C GLY A 19 -79.62 5.41 -33.18
N GLY A 20 -79.35 4.97 -34.41
CA GLY A 20 -78.07 4.38 -34.77
C GLY A 20 -76.89 5.31 -34.60
N PHE A 21 -77.04 6.58 -34.95
CA PHE A 21 -76.03 7.63 -34.77
C PHE A 21 -75.72 7.90 -33.28
N ILE A 22 -76.74 7.98 -32.46
CA ILE A 22 -76.56 8.16 -31.01
C ILE A 22 -75.89 6.96 -30.40
N LEU A 23 -76.31 5.75 -30.72
CA LEU A 23 -75.65 4.50 -30.20
C LEU A 23 -74.23 4.40 -30.66
N TYR A 24 -73.90 4.79 -31.89
CA TYR A 24 -72.54 4.81 -32.39
C TYR A 24 -71.62 5.75 -31.59
N ASN A 25 -72.10 6.99 -31.39
CA ASN A 25 -71.31 7.96 -30.64
C ASN A 25 -71.09 7.54 -29.16
N VAL A 26 -72.14 7.02 -28.52
CA VAL A 26 -72.01 6.53 -27.14
C VAL A 26 -71.10 5.37 -27.07
N ALA A 27 -71.16 4.43 -27.98
CA ALA A 27 -70.21 3.26 -28.01
C ALA A 27 -68.78 3.66 -28.33
N TYR A 28 -68.66 4.67 -29.24
CA TYR A 28 -67.30 5.23 -29.55
C TYR A 28 -66.68 5.98 -28.36
N ASP A 29 -67.42 6.79 -27.69
CA ASP A 29 -66.99 7.61 -26.55
C ASP A 29 -66.62 6.66 -25.37
N LEU A 30 -67.47 5.67 -25.07
CA LEU A 30 -67.17 4.65 -24.04
C LEU A 30 -65.94 3.83 -24.40
N GLY A 31 -65.81 3.37 -25.61
CA GLY A 31 -64.66 2.57 -26.04
C GLY A 31 -63.35 3.35 -26.05
N ASN A 32 -63.45 4.62 -26.45
CA ASN A 32 -62.30 5.52 -26.46
C ASN A 32 -61.84 5.86 -25.02
N THR A 33 -62.80 6.22 -24.15
CA THR A 33 -62.50 6.54 -22.73
C THR A 33 -61.95 5.32 -21.99
N ASP A 34 -62.64 4.21 -22.08
CA ASP A 34 -62.20 2.95 -21.44
C ASP A 34 -60.83 2.49 -21.97
N GLY A 35 -60.62 2.60 -23.28
CA GLY A 35 -59.34 2.25 -23.92
C GLY A 35 -58.20 3.16 -23.50
N TYR A 36 -58.45 4.48 -23.42
CA TYR A 36 -57.46 5.44 -22.96
C TYR A 36 -57.15 5.26 -21.48
N ASP A 37 -58.15 5.22 -20.63
CA ASP A 37 -57.97 5.13 -19.16
C ASP A 37 -57.29 3.82 -18.76
N ASN A 38 -57.74 2.70 -19.36
CA ASN A 38 -57.11 1.42 -19.10
C ASN A 38 -55.67 1.33 -19.65
N GLY A 39 -55.45 1.83 -20.88
CA GLY A 39 -54.14 1.87 -21.49
C GLY A 39 -53.14 2.74 -20.71
N TYR A 40 -53.61 3.91 -20.26
CA TYR A 40 -52.81 4.82 -19.44
C TYR A 40 -52.49 4.20 -18.06
N ALA A 41 -53.50 3.66 -17.37
CA ALA A 41 -53.33 3.09 -16.04
C ALA A 41 -52.38 1.85 -16.07
N ILE A 42 -52.56 0.98 -17.05
CA ILE A 42 -51.68 -0.20 -17.20
C ILE A 42 -50.27 0.24 -17.57
N GLY A 43 -50.12 1.11 -18.57
CA GLY A 43 -48.82 1.57 -19.03
C GLY A 43 -48.06 2.33 -17.94
N HIS A 44 -48.76 3.20 -17.21
CA HIS A 44 -48.15 3.94 -16.10
C HIS A 44 -47.71 3.01 -14.95
N ASN A 45 -48.57 2.08 -14.53
CA ASN A 45 -48.25 1.20 -13.44
C ASN A 45 -47.09 0.23 -13.79
N ILE A 46 -47.16 -0.38 -14.98
CA ILE A 46 -46.07 -1.28 -15.43
C ILE A 46 -44.76 -0.48 -15.61
N GLY A 47 -44.83 0.69 -16.22
CA GLY A 47 -43.65 1.53 -16.43
C GLY A 47 -43.04 2.04 -15.12
N TYR A 48 -43.88 2.44 -14.17
CA TYR A 48 -43.45 2.89 -12.85
C TYR A 48 -42.81 1.73 -12.03
N ASP A 49 -43.49 0.59 -11.98
CA ASP A 49 -43.03 -0.57 -11.21
C ASP A 49 -41.72 -1.12 -11.78
N ALA A 50 -41.62 -1.28 -13.10
CA ALA A 50 -40.39 -1.72 -13.77
C ALA A 50 -39.23 -0.74 -13.55
N GLY A 51 -39.48 0.57 -13.79
CA GLY A 51 -38.47 1.60 -13.62
C GLY A 51 -37.98 1.72 -12.16
N ASN A 52 -38.88 1.60 -11.20
CA ASN A 52 -38.54 1.65 -9.79
C ASN A 52 -37.75 0.41 -9.36
N GLN A 53 -38.16 -0.77 -9.83
CA GLN A 53 -37.50 -2.02 -9.51
C GLN A 53 -36.10 -2.10 -10.12
N ASP A 54 -35.96 -1.78 -11.39
CA ASP A 54 -34.68 -1.78 -12.10
C ASP A 54 -33.75 -0.70 -11.51
N GLY A 55 -34.25 0.52 -11.31
CA GLY A 55 -33.46 1.60 -10.73
C GLY A 55 -32.99 1.34 -9.29
N TYR A 56 -33.85 0.72 -8.48
CA TYR A 56 -33.46 0.31 -7.13
C TYR A 56 -32.42 -0.82 -7.15
N SER A 57 -32.64 -1.85 -7.99
CA SER A 57 -31.72 -2.98 -8.10
C SER A 57 -30.35 -2.54 -8.61
N ASP A 58 -30.32 -1.78 -9.68
CA ASP A 58 -29.07 -1.31 -10.29
C ASP A 58 -28.34 -0.33 -9.36
N GLY A 59 -29.05 0.63 -8.77
CA GLY A 59 -28.47 1.56 -7.81
C GLY A 59 -27.94 0.90 -6.56
N TYR A 60 -28.65 -0.10 -6.03
CA TYR A 60 -28.19 -0.87 -4.86
C TYR A 60 -26.95 -1.70 -5.17
N ASN A 61 -26.94 -2.42 -6.30
CA ASN A 61 -25.80 -3.26 -6.67
C ASN A 61 -24.57 -2.42 -6.97
N LEU A 62 -24.71 -1.35 -7.76
CA LEU A 62 -23.62 -0.45 -8.07
C LEU A 62 -23.04 0.20 -6.80
N GLY A 63 -23.90 0.76 -5.94
CA GLY A 63 -23.48 1.40 -4.70
C GLY A 63 -22.81 0.41 -3.72
N LYS A 64 -23.29 -0.84 -3.67
CA LYS A 64 -22.68 -1.88 -2.86
C LYS A 64 -21.30 -2.27 -3.40
N ASP A 65 -21.17 -2.47 -4.71
CA ASP A 65 -19.91 -2.89 -5.33
C ASP A 65 -18.85 -1.78 -5.26
N GLU A 66 -19.22 -0.55 -5.58
CA GLU A 66 -18.33 0.61 -5.45
C GLU A 66 -17.95 0.86 -3.99
N GLY A 67 -18.91 0.84 -3.07
CA GLY A 67 -18.67 1.04 -1.64
C GLY A 67 -17.80 -0.07 -1.03
N TYR A 68 -17.96 -1.32 -1.47
CA TYR A 68 -17.12 -2.42 -1.03
C TYR A 68 -15.68 -2.28 -1.54
N LEU A 69 -15.51 -2.00 -2.84
CA LEU A 69 -14.17 -1.84 -3.44
C LEU A 69 -13.42 -0.66 -2.84
N ASP A 70 -14.09 0.48 -2.69
CA ASP A 70 -13.47 1.69 -2.14
C ASP A 70 -13.15 1.52 -0.64
N GLY A 71 -14.09 0.98 0.12
CA GLY A 71 -13.89 0.70 1.54
C GLY A 71 -12.82 -0.36 1.80
N TYR A 72 -12.75 -1.40 0.97
CA TYR A 72 -11.69 -2.41 1.07
C TYR A 72 -10.32 -1.82 0.76
N SER A 73 -10.20 -1.09 -0.36
CA SER A 73 -8.94 -0.47 -0.79
C SER A 73 -8.41 0.55 0.24
N GLN A 74 -9.30 1.42 0.75
CA GLN A 74 -8.93 2.39 1.78
C GLN A 74 -8.58 1.72 3.10
N GLY A 75 -9.33 0.70 3.49
CA GLY A 75 -9.09 -0.06 4.71
C GLY A 75 -7.78 -0.85 4.68
N GLU A 76 -7.47 -1.47 3.54
CA GLU A 76 -6.21 -2.18 3.33
C GLU A 76 -5.02 -1.23 3.41
N THR A 77 -5.07 -0.11 2.69
CA THR A 77 -4.00 0.89 2.68
C THR A 77 -3.80 1.51 4.07
N ALA A 78 -4.87 2.00 4.69
CA ALA A 78 -4.80 2.60 6.02
C ALA A 78 -4.37 1.58 7.10
N GLY A 79 -4.85 0.34 7.01
CA GLY A 79 -4.46 -0.73 7.94
C GLY A 79 -3.01 -1.14 7.79
N TYR A 80 -2.50 -1.21 6.55
CA TYR A 80 -1.11 -1.49 6.28
C TYR A 80 -0.20 -0.38 6.81
N ASP A 81 -0.51 0.88 6.46
CA ASP A 81 0.30 2.04 6.85
C ASP A 81 0.34 2.22 8.38
N LEU A 82 -0.82 2.09 9.03
CA LEU A 82 -0.92 2.17 10.49
C LEU A 82 -0.20 1.00 11.16
N GLY A 83 -0.44 -0.23 10.72
CA GLY A 83 0.20 -1.42 11.27
C GLY A 83 1.70 -1.43 11.06
N TYR A 84 2.19 -0.92 9.92
CA TYR A 84 3.61 -0.75 9.65
C TYR A 84 4.23 0.29 10.59
N ALA A 85 3.58 1.45 10.74
CA ALA A 85 4.04 2.52 11.62
C ALA A 85 4.05 2.10 13.09
N GLU A 86 2.98 1.45 13.56
CA GLU A 86 2.90 0.91 14.93
C GLU A 86 3.92 -0.22 15.15
N GLY A 87 4.14 -1.08 14.14
CA GLY A 87 5.15 -2.13 14.18
C GLY A 87 6.57 -1.58 14.26
N LEU A 88 6.85 -0.50 13.54
CA LEU A 88 8.12 0.21 13.63
C LEU A 88 8.33 0.81 15.02
N ASP A 89 7.32 1.51 15.55
CA ASP A 89 7.37 2.14 16.87
C ASP A 89 7.52 1.10 17.99
N ALA A 90 6.78 0.01 17.92
CA ALA A 90 6.92 -1.13 18.84
C ALA A 90 8.28 -1.83 18.69
N GLY A 91 8.83 -1.88 17.47
CA GLY A 91 10.14 -2.44 17.14
C GLY A 91 11.31 -1.63 17.71
N THR A 92 11.15 -0.32 17.88
CA THR A 92 12.20 0.55 18.47
C THR A 92 12.55 0.21 19.92
N GLY A 93 11.76 -0.63 20.57
CA GLY A 93 12.00 -1.07 21.95
C GLY A 93 12.44 -2.53 22.10
N HIS A 94 12.12 -3.44 21.15
CA HIS A 94 12.31 -4.89 21.35
C HIS A 94 12.59 -5.72 20.09
N GLY A 95 12.82 -5.11 18.94
CA GLY A 95 13.17 -5.81 17.71
C GLY A 95 13.33 -4.82 16.56
N TYR A 96 14.55 -4.57 16.20
CA TYR A 96 14.87 -3.63 15.12
C TYR A 96 14.62 -4.27 13.76
N CYS A 97 13.85 -3.60 12.90
CA CYS A 97 13.98 -3.79 11.45
C CYS A 97 15.24 -3.03 11.00
N LEU A 98 16.41 -3.62 11.22
CA LEU A 98 17.67 -3.04 10.78
C LEU A 98 17.69 -3.05 9.24
N LYS A 99 18.13 -1.95 8.67
CA LYS A 99 18.27 -1.77 7.22
C LYS A 99 19.73 -1.73 6.84
N ASP A 100 20.05 -2.20 5.66
CA ASP A 100 21.35 -1.96 5.06
C ASP A 100 21.41 -0.51 4.57
N PRO A 101 22.42 0.28 4.97
CA PRO A 101 22.59 1.63 4.50
C PRO A 101 23.13 1.66 3.06
N THR A 102 23.02 2.80 2.39
CA THR A 102 23.93 3.14 1.32
C THR A 102 25.32 3.44 1.89
N TYR A 103 26.34 3.36 1.06
CA TYR A 103 27.70 3.75 1.47
C TYR A 103 27.74 5.19 2.07
N ALA A 104 27.05 6.12 1.42
CA ALA A 104 26.98 7.50 1.90
C ALA A 104 26.31 7.60 3.28
N GLU A 105 25.25 6.84 3.55
CA GLU A 105 24.59 6.82 4.86
C GLU A 105 25.48 6.19 5.94
N ALA A 106 26.20 5.12 5.63
CA ALA A 106 27.17 4.51 6.55
C ALA A 106 28.27 5.51 6.94
N VAL A 107 28.82 6.23 5.96
CA VAL A 107 29.86 7.26 6.21
C VAL A 107 29.29 8.44 7.03
N VAL A 108 28.06 8.89 6.74
CA VAL A 108 27.41 9.96 7.51
C VAL A 108 27.15 9.50 8.94
N PHE A 109 26.67 8.25 9.12
CA PHE A 109 26.48 7.69 10.45
C PHE A 109 27.79 7.68 11.25
N LEU A 110 28.86 7.07 10.72
CA LEU A 110 30.16 6.97 11.40
C LEU A 110 30.68 8.36 11.81
N ARG A 111 30.63 9.35 10.94
CA ARG A 111 31.04 10.73 11.25
C ARG A 111 30.18 11.41 12.32
N SER A 112 28.94 10.97 12.52
CA SER A 112 28.05 11.49 13.56
C SER A 112 28.17 10.73 14.87
N ASP A 113 28.52 9.46 14.79
CA ASP A 113 28.89 8.63 15.93
C ASP A 113 30.17 9.16 16.56
N ARG A 114 30.24 9.17 17.86
CA ARG A 114 31.38 9.80 18.55
C ARG A 114 32.25 8.76 19.25
N THR A 115 32.15 7.53 18.86
CA THR A 115 32.92 6.42 19.43
C THR A 115 34.41 6.62 19.18
N ASP A 116 34.80 7.18 18.03
CA ASP A 116 36.16 7.59 17.66
C ASP A 116 36.85 8.52 18.65
N ARG A 117 36.07 9.26 19.47
CA ARG A 117 36.59 10.21 20.48
C ARG A 117 36.95 9.57 21.81
N ASN A 118 36.60 8.31 21.99
CA ASN A 118 37.00 7.56 23.18
C ASN A 118 38.51 7.32 23.14
N GLN A 119 39.09 7.23 24.31
CA GLN A 119 40.52 6.89 24.42
C GLN A 119 40.71 5.40 24.49
N TYR A 120 41.63 4.85 23.70
CA TYR A 120 42.07 3.47 23.83
C TYR A 120 42.72 3.24 25.18
N GLN A 121 42.32 2.20 25.90
CA GLN A 121 42.84 1.82 27.20
C GLN A 121 42.99 0.30 27.20
N GLU A 122 44.23 -0.17 27.24
CA GLU A 122 44.60 -1.61 27.07
C GLU A 122 43.81 -2.57 27.98
N ASP A 123 43.52 -2.15 29.21
CA ASP A 123 42.84 -3.02 30.17
C ASP A 123 41.32 -2.83 30.24
N SER A 124 40.74 -1.81 29.59
CA SER A 124 39.33 -1.43 29.82
C SER A 124 38.54 -0.97 28.60
N TYR A 125 39.21 -0.42 27.58
CA TYR A 125 38.53 0.07 26.37
C TYR A 125 39.43 -0.14 25.14
N ILE A 126 39.33 -1.32 24.55
CA ILE A 126 40.18 -1.81 23.45
C ILE A 126 39.37 -1.84 22.13
N CYS A 127 39.97 -2.26 21.03
CA CYS A 127 39.37 -2.33 19.70
C CYS A 127 37.96 -2.98 19.69
N SER A 128 37.79 -4.06 20.47
CA SER A 128 36.48 -4.72 20.56
C SER A 128 35.39 -3.89 21.21
N HIS A 129 35.76 -2.97 22.11
CA HIS A 129 34.81 -2.03 22.72
C HIS A 129 34.38 -0.95 21.73
N PHE A 130 35.31 -0.40 20.93
CA PHE A 130 35.01 0.53 19.87
C PHE A 130 34.03 -0.10 18.86
N SER A 131 34.34 -1.30 18.35
CA SER A 131 33.49 -2.00 17.39
C SER A 131 32.09 -2.30 17.94
N ARG A 132 32.02 -2.78 19.19
CA ARG A 132 30.75 -3.02 19.88
C ARG A 132 29.91 -1.75 19.99
N ASP A 133 30.52 -0.63 20.41
CA ASP A 133 29.79 0.60 20.65
C ASP A 133 29.29 1.20 19.34
N VAL A 134 30.10 1.16 18.26
CA VAL A 134 29.63 1.55 16.91
C VAL A 134 28.49 0.67 16.43
N CYS A 135 28.57 -0.66 16.59
CA CYS A 135 27.47 -1.55 16.21
C CYS A 135 26.18 -1.24 16.99
N ASN A 136 26.27 -1.09 18.32
CA ASN A 136 25.12 -0.75 19.16
C ASN A 136 24.50 0.61 18.76
N ASN A 137 25.34 1.60 18.45
CA ASN A 137 24.86 2.92 18.02
C ASN A 137 24.25 2.88 16.61
N ALA A 138 24.80 2.06 15.71
CA ALA A 138 24.23 1.82 14.39
C ALA A 138 22.85 1.17 14.48
N GLU A 139 22.73 0.13 15.30
CA GLU A 139 21.45 -0.53 15.56
C GLU A 139 20.42 0.43 16.15
N ALA A 140 20.83 1.24 17.13
CA ALA A 140 19.96 2.28 17.69
C ALA A 140 19.51 3.33 16.66
N ALA A 141 20.33 3.53 15.60
CA ALA A 141 19.99 4.39 14.46
C ALA A 141 19.22 3.66 13.35
N GLY A 142 18.93 2.35 13.51
CA GLY A 142 18.20 1.54 12.56
C GLY A 142 19.04 0.93 11.44
N TRP A 143 20.37 0.97 11.55
CA TRP A 143 21.30 0.42 10.57
C TRP A 143 21.82 -0.95 10.99
N ARG A 144 21.91 -1.90 10.06
CA ARG A 144 22.57 -3.17 10.27
C ARG A 144 24.08 -2.97 10.17
N CYS A 145 24.79 -3.25 11.25
CA CYS A 145 26.23 -3.16 11.36
C CYS A 145 26.80 -4.50 11.84
N ALA A 146 27.85 -4.96 11.21
CA ALA A 146 28.56 -6.17 11.63
C ALA A 146 29.76 -5.84 12.49
N TYR A 147 29.91 -6.59 13.57
CA TYR A 147 31.17 -6.70 14.28
C TYR A 147 32.11 -7.64 13.50
N VAL A 148 33.34 -7.21 13.23
CA VAL A 148 34.29 -7.96 12.45
C VAL A 148 35.53 -8.25 13.30
N GLU A 149 35.88 -9.52 13.45
CA GLU A 149 37.11 -9.98 14.10
C GLU A 149 38.14 -10.35 13.04
N LEU A 150 39.27 -9.68 13.06
CA LEU A 150 40.46 -10.01 12.29
C LEU A 150 41.40 -10.84 13.19
N ARG A 151 41.67 -12.11 12.81
CA ARG A 151 42.52 -13.01 13.55
C ARG A 151 43.93 -12.98 12.99
N TYR A 152 44.90 -12.80 13.88
CA TYR A 152 46.30 -12.88 13.61
C TYR A 152 46.89 -14.19 14.23
N SER A 153 48.18 -14.43 14.13
CA SER A 153 48.81 -15.66 14.70
C SER A 153 48.62 -15.78 16.21
N ASP A 154 48.84 -14.71 16.96
CA ASP A 154 48.84 -14.71 18.42
C ASP A 154 47.96 -13.61 19.03
N SER A 155 47.22 -12.87 18.19
CA SER A 155 46.40 -11.75 18.60
C SER A 155 45.24 -11.55 17.59
N GLY A 156 44.50 -10.47 17.74
CA GLY A 156 43.46 -10.09 16.81
C GLY A 156 43.17 -8.60 16.88
N HIS A 157 42.33 -8.14 15.97
CA HIS A 157 41.82 -6.79 15.92
C HIS A 157 40.34 -6.82 15.59
N SER A 158 39.60 -5.83 16.07
CA SER A 158 38.18 -5.74 15.81
C SER A 158 37.86 -4.42 15.09
N ILE A 159 37.09 -4.57 14.03
CA ILE A 159 36.59 -3.44 13.20
C ILE A 159 35.10 -3.61 12.98
N VAL A 160 34.47 -2.74 12.20
CA VAL A 160 33.05 -2.85 11.82
C VAL A 160 32.87 -2.96 10.32
N ALA A 161 31.73 -3.49 9.89
CA ALA A 161 31.35 -3.53 8.49
C ALA A 161 29.87 -3.18 8.28
N PHE A 162 29.59 -2.63 7.12
CA PHE A 162 28.22 -2.43 6.61
C PHE A 162 28.09 -3.13 5.25
N ASP A 163 27.02 -3.91 5.07
CA ASP A 163 26.66 -4.45 3.76
C ASP A 163 25.81 -3.39 3.04
N THR A 164 26.50 -2.50 2.33
CA THR A 164 25.83 -1.35 1.70
C THR A 164 25.06 -1.77 0.46
N ILE A 165 23.88 -1.18 0.24
CA ILE A 165 22.98 -1.52 -0.89
C ILE A 165 23.55 -1.12 -2.25
N ASP A 166 24.55 -0.24 -2.29
CA ASP A 166 25.15 0.33 -3.51
C ASP A 166 26.60 -0.09 -3.76
N GLN A 167 27.37 -0.50 -2.73
CA GLN A 167 28.77 -0.89 -2.88
C GLN A 167 29.09 -2.26 -2.28
N GLY A 168 28.09 -2.95 -1.68
CA GLY A 168 28.28 -4.22 -0.99
C GLY A 168 29.00 -4.06 0.35
N LEU A 169 29.76 -5.06 0.76
CA LEU A 169 30.40 -5.12 2.06
C LEU A 169 31.61 -4.16 2.15
N VAL A 170 31.51 -3.16 3.03
CA VAL A 170 32.56 -2.16 3.28
C VAL A 170 32.97 -2.22 4.74
N TYR A 171 34.28 -2.14 5.00
CA TYR A 171 34.86 -2.22 6.34
C TYR A 171 35.35 -0.85 6.82
N PHE A 172 35.21 -0.61 8.12
CA PHE A 172 35.64 0.65 8.74
C PHE A 172 36.40 0.40 10.05
N GLU A 173 37.41 1.19 10.27
CA GLU A 173 38.15 1.25 11.55
C GLU A 173 37.40 2.17 12.52
N PRO A 174 36.75 1.65 13.58
CA PRO A 174 35.86 2.44 14.44
C PRO A 174 36.63 3.40 15.37
N GLN A 175 37.96 3.30 15.43
CA GLN A 175 38.79 4.25 16.21
C GLN A 175 39.09 5.54 15.46
N PHE A 176 38.91 5.54 14.13
CA PHE A 176 39.30 6.68 13.27
C PHE A 176 38.24 7.03 12.23
N ASP A 177 37.15 6.26 12.12
CA ASP A 177 36.12 6.35 11.08
C ASP A 177 36.67 6.19 9.65
N ASP A 178 37.85 5.58 9.52
CA ASP A 178 38.50 5.34 8.24
C ASP A 178 37.92 4.09 7.55
N GLU A 179 37.64 4.20 6.24
CA GLU A 179 37.41 3.01 5.40
C GLU A 179 38.69 2.21 5.30
N VAL A 180 38.60 0.89 5.53
CA VAL A 180 39.76 0.00 5.57
C VAL A 180 39.60 -1.20 4.65
N ARG A 181 40.73 -1.74 4.22
CA ARG A 181 40.81 -2.98 3.44
C ARG A 181 41.23 -4.14 4.35
N VAL A 182 40.60 -5.28 4.06
CA VAL A 182 40.95 -6.52 4.73
C VAL A 182 41.21 -7.61 3.68
N GLU A 183 42.34 -8.30 3.80
CA GLU A 183 42.76 -9.37 2.88
C GLU A 183 43.56 -10.42 3.63
N ILE A 184 43.14 -11.69 3.58
CA ILE A 184 43.82 -12.81 4.21
C ILE A 184 45.24 -12.92 3.64
N GLY A 185 46.21 -13.11 4.51
CA GLY A 185 47.63 -13.21 4.17
C GLY A 185 48.36 -11.88 4.04
N LYS A 186 47.66 -10.76 4.25
CA LYS A 186 48.27 -9.43 4.24
C LYS A 186 48.28 -8.79 5.62
N ARG A 187 49.27 -7.91 5.86
CA ARG A 187 49.31 -7.11 7.07
C ARG A 187 48.27 -6.04 7.05
N TYR A 188 47.44 -6.01 8.10
CA TYR A 188 46.36 -5.00 8.22
C TYR A 188 46.89 -3.56 8.18
N SER A 189 47.93 -3.31 8.98
CA SER A 189 48.56 -1.97 9.02
C SER A 189 49.09 -1.53 7.65
N SER A 190 49.76 -2.42 6.93
CA SER A 190 50.35 -2.09 5.62
C SER A 190 49.29 -1.87 4.54
N LEU A 191 48.17 -2.61 4.58
CA LEU A 191 47.06 -2.43 3.64
C LEU A 191 46.42 -1.05 3.78
N ASN A 192 46.39 -0.54 5.01
CA ASN A 192 45.63 0.67 5.35
C ASN A 192 46.51 1.89 5.64
N GLY A 193 47.82 1.77 5.43
CA GLY A 193 48.76 2.89 5.62
C GLY A 193 49.03 3.26 7.07
N TYR A 194 48.69 2.38 8.00
CA TYR A 194 49.00 2.54 9.41
C TYR A 194 50.45 2.21 9.75
N ILE A 195 50.90 2.66 10.90
CA ILE A 195 52.25 2.27 11.41
C ILE A 195 52.29 0.78 11.66
N VAL A 196 53.23 0.10 11.04
CA VAL A 196 53.41 -1.34 11.22
C VAL A 196 53.82 -1.63 12.67
N PRO A 197 53.02 -2.40 13.42
CA PRO A 197 53.31 -2.73 14.81
C PRO A 197 54.50 -3.72 14.92
N TYR A 198 55.05 -3.83 16.11
CA TYR A 198 56.14 -4.82 16.37
C TYR A 198 55.65 -6.28 16.46
N TRP A 199 54.34 -6.47 16.64
CA TRP A 199 53.71 -7.80 16.61
C TRP A 199 53.25 -8.17 15.20
N ASP A 200 52.91 -9.43 15.00
CA ASP A 200 52.37 -9.88 13.72
C ASP A 200 50.88 -9.50 13.57
N ASP A 201 50.58 -8.72 12.55
CA ASP A 201 49.22 -8.26 12.17
C ASP A 201 48.80 -8.80 10.78
N VAL A 202 49.38 -9.93 10.36
CA VAL A 202 48.98 -10.63 9.15
C VAL A 202 47.61 -11.30 9.39
N ILE A 203 46.63 -10.90 8.61
CA ILE A 203 45.27 -11.43 8.71
C ILE A 203 45.26 -12.89 8.29
N GLN A 204 44.92 -13.80 9.21
CA GLN A 204 44.79 -15.23 8.96
C GLN A 204 43.34 -15.63 8.71
N ASP A 205 42.41 -14.96 9.37
CA ASP A 205 40.96 -15.21 9.26
C ASP A 205 40.15 -13.95 9.50
N ILE A 206 38.98 -13.88 8.90
CA ILE A 206 38.04 -12.75 9.02
C ILE A 206 36.69 -13.31 9.41
N LEU A 207 36.22 -12.99 10.60
CA LEU A 207 34.91 -13.39 11.10
C LEU A 207 33.98 -12.18 11.11
N VAL A 208 32.89 -12.22 10.34
CA VAL A 208 31.87 -11.18 10.28
C VAL A 208 30.65 -11.66 11.06
N ILE A 209 30.22 -10.88 12.06
CA ILE A 209 29.10 -11.20 12.96
C ILE A 209 28.04 -10.09 12.83
N TRP A 210 26.89 -10.50 12.31
CA TRP A 210 25.72 -9.63 12.12
C TRP A 210 24.78 -9.65 13.31
#